data_888df7f230ced2137e0b9074ba76793d
#
_entry.id   888df7f230ced2137e0b9074ba76793d
#
_cell.length_a   1.000
_cell.length_b   1.000
_cell.length_c   1.000
_cell.angle_alpha   90.00
_cell.angle_beta   90.00
_cell.angle_gamma   90.00
#
_symmetry.space_group_name_H-M   'P 1'
#
loop_
_entity.id
_entity.type
_entity.pdbx_description
1 polymer ?
#
loop_
_entity_poly.entity_id
_entity_poly.type
_entity_poly.pdbx_seq_one_letter_code
_entity_poly.pdbx_strand_id
1 'polypeptide(L)'
;KILDFLQNKETLEKIVKESIQKVRSLSLIQRYREEIAENEYIDNMISKISNIKIFRINHLEAKKPSIDSQLELNSDGSNIASILAQLENNDEIRETILEWLCLIVPEMQNIVSDNRHIDGSKIIQFEEEGNRKFPAHLVSDGTIYALCILVAVLTRTQKPGITIIEEPERGLHPKAIGEL
;
A
#
# COMPACT_ATOMS: atom_id res chain seq x y z
N LYS A 1 -34.25 21.56 -4.44
CA LYS A 1 -34.12 20.08 -4.21
C LYS A 1 -32.67 19.65 -3.95
N ILE A 2 -31.68 20.07 -4.74
CA ILE A 2 -30.26 19.72 -4.51
C ILE A 2 -29.70 20.47 -3.29
N LEU A 3 -30.05 21.75 -3.10
CA LEU A 3 -29.67 22.55 -1.93
C LEU A 3 -30.28 22.00 -0.64
N ASP A 4 -31.54 21.55 -0.66
CA ASP A 4 -32.22 20.92 0.47
C ASP A 4 -31.57 19.58 0.83
N PHE A 5 -31.08 18.84 -0.17
CA PHE A 5 -30.36 17.57 0.06
C PHE A 5 -28.99 17.80 0.67
N LEU A 6 -28.23 18.83 0.22
CA LEU A 6 -26.93 19.18 0.77
C LEU A 6 -27.06 19.72 2.21
N GLN A 7 -28.06 20.53 2.48
CA GLN A 7 -28.33 21.06 3.82
C GLN A 7 -28.75 19.94 4.80
N ASN A 8 -29.53 18.95 4.33
CA ASN A 8 -29.85 17.75 5.11
C ASN A 8 -28.61 16.87 5.38
N LYS A 9 -27.67 16.79 4.46
CA LYS A 9 -26.44 16.02 4.62
C LYS A 9 -25.52 16.66 5.68
N GLU A 10 -25.30 17.96 5.62
CA GLU A 10 -24.53 18.70 6.65
C GLU A 10 -25.16 18.59 8.03
N THR A 11 -26.49 18.68 8.09
CA THR A 11 -27.23 18.54 9.35
C THR A 11 -27.10 17.13 9.93
N LEU A 12 -27.17 16.10 9.08
CA LEU A 12 -26.97 14.70 9.48
C LEU A 12 -25.54 14.44 9.94
N GLU A 13 -24.55 14.97 9.25
CA GLU A 13 -23.13 14.84 9.64
C GLU A 13 -22.85 15.53 10.99
N LYS A 14 -23.47 16.67 11.23
CA LYS A 14 -23.40 17.38 12.50
C LYS A 14 -24.05 16.59 13.65
N ILE A 15 -25.24 16.05 13.42
CA ILE A 15 -25.96 15.22 14.41
C ILE A 15 -25.16 13.95 14.72
N VAL A 16 -24.58 13.31 13.71
CA VAL A 16 -23.75 12.11 13.88
C VAL A 16 -22.49 12.45 14.67
N LYS A 17 -21.79 13.54 14.36
CA LYS A 17 -20.62 14.01 15.13
C LYS A 17 -20.95 14.34 16.57
N GLU A 18 -22.04 15.05 16.81
CA GLU A 18 -22.51 15.40 18.17
C GLU A 18 -22.93 14.15 18.96
N SER A 19 -23.58 13.19 18.29
CA SER A 19 -23.96 11.92 18.90
C SER A 19 -22.74 11.07 19.26
N ILE A 20 -21.74 10.98 18.36
CA ILE A 20 -20.46 10.30 18.62
C ILE A 20 -19.71 10.98 19.78
N GLN A 21 -19.73 12.31 19.84
CA GLN A 21 -19.06 13.05 20.90
C GLN A 21 -19.78 12.88 22.25
N LYS A 22 -21.10 12.80 22.23
CA LYS A 22 -21.94 12.53 23.41
C LYS A 22 -21.76 11.11 23.93
N VAL A 23 -21.63 10.15 23.02
CA VAL A 23 -21.30 8.75 23.33
C VAL A 23 -19.88 8.65 23.92
N ARG A 24 -18.92 9.45 23.45
CA ARG A 24 -17.56 9.52 24.02
C ARG A 24 -17.49 10.17 25.40
N SER A 25 -18.44 11.02 25.78
CA SER A 25 -18.47 11.74 27.06
C SER A 25 -19.22 11.01 28.17
N LEU A 26 -19.89 9.88 27.89
CA LEU A 26 -20.63 9.14 28.91
C LEU A 26 -19.69 8.27 29.75
N SER A 27 -19.77 8.47 31.08
CA SER A 27 -19.02 7.71 32.10
C SER A 27 -19.20 6.19 32.01
N LEU A 28 -20.31 5.73 31.42
CA LEU A 28 -20.57 4.33 31.08
C LEU A 28 -19.55 3.76 30.07
N ILE A 29 -19.14 4.57 29.08
CA ILE A 29 -18.16 4.13 28.08
C ILE A 29 -16.76 4.09 28.69
N GLN A 30 -16.47 4.91 29.67
CA GLN A 30 -15.19 4.85 30.39
C GLN A 30 -15.08 3.57 31.21
N ARG A 31 -16.15 3.13 31.86
CA ARG A 31 -16.24 1.81 32.51
C ARG A 31 -16.17 0.65 31.50
N TYR A 32 -16.91 0.73 30.41
CA TYR A 32 -16.81 -0.26 29.32
C TYR A 32 -15.44 -0.24 28.63
N ARG A 33 -14.76 0.91 28.57
CA ARG A 33 -13.40 0.98 28.06
C ARG A 33 -12.38 0.28 28.95
N GLU A 34 -12.52 0.40 30.27
CA GLU A 34 -11.67 -0.32 31.23
C GLU A 34 -11.93 -1.84 31.14
N GLU A 35 -13.19 -2.25 31.06
CA GLU A 35 -13.59 -3.64 30.87
C GLU A 35 -13.23 -4.19 29.46
N ILE A 36 -13.25 -3.35 28.43
CA ILE A 36 -12.85 -3.68 27.05
C ILE A 36 -11.33 -3.64 26.88
N ALA A 37 -10.63 -2.73 27.57
CA ALA A 37 -9.16 -2.63 27.55
C ALA A 37 -8.46 -3.87 28.13
N GLU A 38 -9.14 -4.62 28.97
CA GLU A 38 -8.66 -5.93 29.42
C GLU A 38 -8.85 -7.04 28.39
N ASN A 39 -9.51 -6.74 27.24
CA ASN A 39 -9.77 -7.74 26.24
C ASN A 39 -8.86 -7.53 25.01
N GLU A 40 -7.69 -8.13 25.05
CA GLU A 40 -6.66 -8.13 23.99
C GLU A 40 -7.24 -8.45 22.59
N TYR A 41 -8.31 -9.22 22.52
CA TYR A 41 -8.99 -9.56 21.27
C TYR A 41 -9.68 -8.33 20.64
N ILE A 42 -10.35 -7.52 21.47
CA ILE A 42 -11.07 -6.31 20.98
C ILE A 42 -10.07 -5.23 20.57
N ASP A 43 -9.01 -5.03 21.32
CA ASP A 43 -7.95 -4.09 20.96
C ASP A 43 -7.25 -4.49 19.66
N ASN A 44 -7.01 -5.77 19.46
CA ASN A 44 -6.46 -6.31 18.21
C ASN A 44 -7.43 -6.10 17.04
N MET A 45 -8.74 -6.31 17.22
CA MET A 45 -9.75 -6.01 16.20
C MET A 45 -9.80 -4.52 15.86
N ILE A 46 -9.83 -3.65 16.88
CA ILE A 46 -9.87 -2.19 16.70
C ILE A 46 -8.61 -1.72 15.96
N SER A 47 -7.43 -2.22 16.32
CA SER A 47 -6.18 -1.86 15.68
C SER A 47 -6.15 -2.29 14.20
N LYS A 48 -6.65 -3.48 13.87
CA LYS A 48 -6.76 -3.96 12.49
C LYS A 48 -7.73 -3.13 11.66
N ILE A 49 -8.91 -2.82 12.21
CA ILE A 49 -9.93 -2.01 11.52
C ILE A 49 -9.46 -0.56 11.35
N SER A 50 -8.76 -0.02 12.35
CA SER A 50 -8.23 1.35 12.28
C SER A 50 -7.09 1.51 11.26
N ASN A 51 -6.46 0.41 10.86
CA ASN A 51 -5.35 0.38 9.91
C ASN A 51 -5.74 -0.38 8.63
N ILE A 52 -6.93 -0.10 8.09
CA ILE A 52 -7.34 -0.57 6.77
C ILE A 52 -6.70 0.32 5.71
N LYS A 53 -6.04 -0.28 4.73
CA LYS A 53 -5.51 0.42 3.56
C LYS A 53 -5.99 -0.26 2.28
N ILE A 54 -6.55 0.55 1.38
CA ILE A 54 -7.06 0.11 0.09
C ILE A 54 -6.11 0.58 -1.00
N PHE A 55 -5.65 -0.34 -1.83
CA PHE A 55 -4.77 -0.08 -2.96
C PHE A 55 -5.56 -0.20 -4.26
N ARG A 56 -5.47 0.84 -5.07
CA ARG A 56 -5.96 0.94 -6.46
C ARG A 56 -4.78 1.25 -7.35
N ILE A 57 -3.96 0.25 -7.57
CA ILE A 57 -2.67 0.41 -8.24
C ILE A 57 -2.87 0.93 -9.66
N ASN A 58 -2.11 1.99 -9.99
CA ASN A 58 -2.02 2.55 -11.32
C ASN A 58 -0.59 2.34 -11.85
N HIS A 59 -0.39 1.37 -12.73
CA HIS A 59 0.91 1.03 -13.30
C HIS A 59 1.57 2.20 -14.03
N LEU A 60 0.80 3.14 -14.61
CA LEU A 60 1.35 4.32 -15.27
C LEU A 60 1.94 5.31 -14.26
N GLU A 61 1.29 5.49 -13.10
CA GLU A 61 1.83 6.31 -12.02
C GLU A 61 3.03 5.63 -11.35
N ALA A 62 2.97 4.33 -11.12
CA ALA A 62 4.06 3.54 -10.54
C ALA A 62 5.35 3.53 -11.38
N LYS A 63 5.25 3.71 -12.70
CA LYS A 63 6.42 3.79 -13.60
C LYS A 63 7.12 5.15 -13.59
N LYS A 64 6.50 6.18 -13.00
CA LYS A 64 7.06 7.53 -12.96
C LYS A 64 8.15 7.66 -11.88
N PRO A 65 9.08 8.60 -12.07
CA PRO A 65 9.99 8.99 -10.99
C PRO A 65 9.23 9.47 -9.75
N SER A 66 9.74 9.19 -8.56
CA SER A 66 9.14 9.68 -7.32
C SER A 66 10.17 10.34 -6.40
N ILE A 67 9.74 11.40 -5.68
CA ILE A 67 10.57 12.16 -4.72
C ILE A 67 10.04 11.95 -3.29
N ASP A 68 9.02 11.11 -3.13
CA ASP A 68 8.29 10.94 -1.88
C ASP A 68 9.19 10.39 -0.78
N SER A 69 9.06 10.96 0.42
CA SER A 69 9.75 10.51 1.64
C SER A 69 8.86 9.67 2.56
N GLN A 70 7.65 9.34 2.12
CA GLN A 70 6.73 8.51 2.90
C GLN A 70 7.30 7.10 3.08
N LEU A 71 7.02 6.53 4.26
CA LEU A 71 7.46 5.18 4.62
C LEU A 71 6.49 4.09 4.15
N GLU A 72 5.34 4.47 3.58
CA GLU A 72 4.32 3.54 3.12
C GLU A 72 3.99 3.80 1.64
N LEU A 73 3.70 2.71 0.94
CA LEU A 73 3.27 2.78 -0.45
C LEU A 73 1.96 3.57 -0.57
N ASN A 74 1.90 4.50 -1.51
CA ASN A 74 0.67 5.21 -1.86
C ASN A 74 -0.38 4.23 -2.42
N SER A 75 -1.65 4.57 -2.26
CA SER A 75 -2.76 3.71 -2.71
C SER A 75 -2.74 3.41 -4.21
N ASP A 76 -2.16 4.29 -5.01
CA ASP A 76 -2.01 4.14 -6.47
C ASP A 76 -0.64 3.58 -6.89
N GLY A 77 0.30 3.36 -5.96
CA GLY A 77 1.65 2.88 -6.23
C GLY A 77 2.63 3.96 -6.71
N SER A 78 2.24 5.22 -6.78
CA SER A 78 3.03 6.32 -7.40
C SER A 78 4.41 6.55 -6.76
N ASN A 79 4.60 6.21 -5.50
CA ASN A 79 5.87 6.38 -4.79
C ASN A 79 6.72 5.10 -4.68
N ILE A 80 6.42 4.07 -5.46
CA ILE A 80 7.09 2.76 -5.33
C ILE A 80 8.61 2.84 -5.48
N ALA A 81 9.13 3.71 -6.37
CA ALA A 81 10.57 3.88 -6.53
C ALA A 81 11.24 4.38 -5.23
N SER A 82 10.57 5.28 -4.51
CA SER A 82 11.05 5.78 -3.21
C SER A 82 10.96 4.73 -2.11
N ILE A 83 9.92 3.91 -2.11
CA ILE A 83 9.78 2.80 -1.15
C ILE A 83 10.86 1.74 -1.39
N LEU A 84 11.11 1.34 -2.64
CA LEU A 84 12.18 0.39 -2.97
C LEU A 84 13.56 0.90 -2.54
N ALA A 85 13.84 2.20 -2.71
CA ALA A 85 15.07 2.79 -2.22
C ALA A 85 15.24 2.70 -0.69
N GLN A 86 14.15 2.81 0.06
CA GLN A 86 14.18 2.64 1.51
C GLN A 86 14.39 1.16 1.91
N LEU A 87 13.86 0.24 1.10
CA LEU A 87 14.00 -1.20 1.31
C LEU A 87 15.40 -1.75 0.92
N GLU A 88 16.22 -0.96 0.22
CA GLU A 88 17.61 -1.36 -0.12
C GLU A 88 18.45 -1.78 1.09
N ASN A 89 18.13 -1.28 2.28
CA ASN A 89 18.79 -1.65 3.54
C ASN A 89 18.06 -2.77 4.31
N ASN A 90 17.01 -3.36 3.73
CA ASN A 90 16.27 -4.47 4.33
C ASN A 90 16.36 -5.69 3.40
N ASP A 91 17.44 -6.45 3.57
CA ASP A 91 17.75 -7.60 2.73
C ASP A 91 16.63 -8.64 2.72
N GLU A 92 15.98 -8.90 3.86
CA GLU A 92 14.92 -9.91 3.98
C GLU A 92 13.72 -9.60 3.10
N ILE A 93 13.20 -8.37 3.17
CA ILE A 93 12.05 -7.95 2.35
C ILE A 93 12.45 -7.89 0.87
N ARG A 94 13.63 -7.38 0.58
CA ARG A 94 14.14 -7.27 -0.77
C ARG A 94 14.30 -8.63 -1.44
N GLU A 95 14.91 -9.59 -0.77
CA GLU A 95 15.07 -10.96 -1.25
C GLU A 95 13.71 -11.60 -1.50
N THR A 96 12.77 -11.45 -0.56
CA THR A 96 11.40 -11.96 -0.72
C THR A 96 10.71 -11.36 -1.94
N ILE A 97 10.82 -10.04 -2.16
CA ILE A 97 10.25 -9.40 -3.36
C ILE A 97 10.87 -9.98 -4.64
N LEU A 98 12.19 -10.17 -4.67
CA LEU A 98 12.88 -10.72 -5.82
C LEU A 98 12.48 -12.15 -6.09
N GLU A 99 12.43 -13.01 -5.08
CA GLU A 99 12.00 -14.41 -5.21
C GLU A 99 10.60 -14.50 -5.83
N TRP A 100 9.63 -13.77 -5.30
CA TRP A 100 8.26 -13.77 -5.84
C TRP A 100 8.19 -13.18 -7.25
N LEU A 101 8.95 -12.12 -7.53
CA LEU A 101 8.95 -11.53 -8.85
C LEU A 101 9.59 -12.45 -9.89
N CYS A 102 10.62 -13.21 -9.54
CA CYS A 102 11.24 -14.22 -10.40
C CYS A 102 10.28 -15.36 -10.78
N LEU A 103 9.29 -15.68 -9.93
CA LEU A 103 8.23 -16.64 -10.31
C LEU A 103 7.36 -16.10 -11.44
N ILE A 104 7.14 -14.77 -11.47
CA ILE A 104 6.32 -14.09 -12.48
C ILE A 104 7.14 -13.77 -13.74
N VAL A 105 8.39 -13.34 -13.55
CA VAL A 105 9.34 -12.95 -14.61
C VAL A 105 10.66 -13.67 -14.38
N PRO A 106 10.81 -14.91 -14.89
CA PRO A 106 11.97 -15.78 -14.58
C PRO A 106 13.35 -15.21 -14.97
N GLU A 107 13.39 -14.28 -15.92
CA GLU A 107 14.64 -13.64 -16.38
C GLU A 107 15.11 -12.49 -15.47
N MET A 108 14.29 -12.09 -14.49
CA MET A 108 14.58 -11.02 -13.55
C MET A 108 15.65 -11.47 -12.56
N GLN A 109 16.70 -10.67 -12.40
CA GLN A 109 17.77 -10.93 -11.43
C GLN A 109 17.78 -9.92 -10.29
N ASN A 110 17.44 -8.66 -10.57
CA ASN A 110 17.51 -7.63 -9.57
C ASN A 110 16.56 -6.46 -9.87
N ILE A 111 16.22 -5.72 -8.80
CA ILE A 111 15.49 -4.45 -8.86
C ILE A 111 16.26 -3.47 -8.01
N VAL A 112 16.57 -2.32 -8.59
CA VAL A 112 17.28 -1.26 -7.90
C VAL A 112 16.55 0.08 -8.07
N SER A 113 16.65 0.93 -7.07
CA SER A 113 16.24 2.31 -7.17
C SER A 113 17.43 3.17 -7.61
N ASP A 114 17.33 3.84 -8.73
CA ASP A 114 18.40 4.71 -9.23
C ASP A 114 18.16 6.17 -8.80
N ASN A 115 19.17 6.76 -8.14
CA ASN A 115 19.15 8.11 -7.60
C ASN A 115 19.86 9.13 -8.52
N ARG A 116 20.13 8.79 -9.78
CA ARG A 116 20.92 9.64 -10.70
C ARG A 116 20.18 10.85 -11.24
N HIS A 117 18.93 11.09 -10.87
CA HIS A 117 18.22 12.29 -11.27
C HIS A 117 18.72 13.53 -10.50
N ILE A 118 18.97 14.62 -11.24
CA ILE A 118 19.47 15.92 -10.72
C ILE A 118 18.49 16.52 -9.71
N ASP A 119 17.19 16.23 -9.86
CA ASP A 119 16.11 16.69 -8.97
C ASP A 119 15.93 15.83 -7.70
N GLY A 120 16.78 14.81 -7.51
CA GLY A 120 16.68 13.87 -6.39
C GLY A 120 15.56 12.83 -6.55
N SER A 121 14.88 12.78 -7.69
CA SER A 121 13.87 11.76 -7.95
C SER A 121 14.52 10.38 -8.13
N LYS A 122 13.76 9.36 -7.73
CA LYS A 122 14.15 7.96 -7.81
C LYS A 122 13.37 7.30 -8.92
N ILE A 123 14.04 6.42 -9.67
CA ILE A 123 13.43 5.59 -10.71
C ILE A 123 13.70 4.11 -10.43
N ILE A 124 12.79 3.26 -10.84
CA ILE A 124 12.98 1.83 -10.77
C ILE A 124 13.78 1.38 -11.99
N GLN A 125 14.84 0.63 -11.75
CA GLN A 125 15.58 -0.10 -12.77
C GLN A 125 15.50 -1.60 -12.49
N PHE A 126 15.24 -2.34 -13.52
CA PHE A 126 15.24 -3.81 -13.54
C PHE A 126 16.53 -4.30 -14.17
N GLU A 127 17.03 -5.42 -13.67
CA GLU A 127 18.22 -6.07 -14.17
C GLU A 127 17.90 -7.53 -14.52
N GLU A 128 18.15 -7.91 -15.77
CA GLU A 128 18.02 -9.26 -16.28
C GLU A 128 19.36 -9.96 -16.41
N GLU A 129 19.30 -11.24 -16.76
CA GLU A 129 20.46 -12.06 -17.04
C GLU A 129 21.40 -11.39 -18.07
N GLY A 130 22.70 -11.37 -17.76
CA GLY A 130 23.70 -10.67 -18.56
C GLY A 130 23.87 -9.19 -18.20
N ASN A 131 23.45 -8.74 -17.00
CA ASN A 131 23.59 -7.38 -16.48
C ASN A 131 22.92 -6.30 -17.36
N ARG A 132 21.88 -6.66 -18.08
CA ARG A 132 21.10 -5.70 -18.86
C ARG A 132 20.14 -4.94 -17.91
N LYS A 133 20.33 -3.63 -17.85
CA LYS A 133 19.48 -2.74 -17.02
C LYS A 133 18.51 -1.97 -17.89
N PHE A 134 17.27 -1.92 -17.47
CA PHE A 134 16.24 -1.12 -18.13
C PHE A 134 15.29 -0.48 -17.13
N PRO A 135 14.82 0.71 -17.44
CA PRO A 135 13.91 1.45 -16.56
C PRO A 135 12.49 0.86 -16.61
N ALA A 136 11.70 1.17 -15.57
CA ALA A 136 10.34 0.66 -15.39
C ALA A 136 9.40 0.85 -16.59
N HIS A 137 9.59 1.92 -17.39
CA HIS A 137 8.71 2.17 -18.52
C HIS A 137 8.88 1.16 -19.68
N LEU A 138 9.96 0.39 -19.69
CA LEU A 138 10.22 -0.69 -20.68
C LEU A 138 9.72 -2.05 -20.19
N VAL A 139 9.30 -2.16 -18.93
CA VAL A 139 8.81 -3.41 -18.34
C VAL A 139 7.30 -3.52 -18.53
N SER A 140 6.78 -4.75 -18.57
CA SER A 140 5.35 -4.99 -18.73
C SER A 140 4.53 -4.36 -17.59
N ASP A 141 3.30 -3.96 -17.91
CA ASP A 141 2.40 -3.37 -16.90
C ASP A 141 2.09 -4.37 -15.78
N GLY A 142 1.94 -5.66 -16.14
CA GLY A 142 1.72 -6.73 -15.18
C GLY A 142 2.87 -6.92 -14.19
N THR A 143 4.12 -6.80 -14.67
CA THR A 143 5.31 -6.86 -13.79
C THR A 143 5.31 -5.73 -12.77
N ILE A 144 5.02 -4.51 -13.20
CA ILE A 144 4.92 -3.34 -12.30
C ILE A 144 3.77 -3.51 -11.33
N TYR A 145 2.64 -4.03 -11.80
CA TYR A 145 1.48 -4.27 -10.95
C TYR A 145 1.78 -5.31 -9.87
N ALA A 146 2.39 -6.44 -10.24
CA ALA A 146 2.85 -7.46 -9.30
C ALA A 146 3.83 -6.91 -8.27
N LEU A 147 4.81 -6.12 -8.70
CA LEU A 147 5.77 -5.47 -7.81
C LEU A 147 5.06 -4.56 -6.79
N CYS A 148 4.08 -3.77 -7.22
CA CYS A 148 3.29 -2.93 -6.32
C CYS A 148 2.50 -3.76 -5.30
N ILE A 149 1.91 -4.88 -5.71
CA ILE A 149 1.19 -5.79 -4.80
C ILE A 149 2.15 -6.35 -3.75
N LEU A 150 3.29 -6.88 -4.17
CA LEU A 150 4.30 -7.46 -3.27
C LEU A 150 4.78 -6.41 -2.24
N VAL A 151 5.13 -5.22 -2.69
CA VAL A 151 5.53 -4.12 -1.80
C VAL A 151 4.40 -3.72 -0.87
N ALA A 152 3.15 -3.62 -1.35
CA ALA A 152 1.99 -3.28 -0.53
C ALA A 152 1.76 -4.30 0.59
N VAL A 153 1.91 -5.59 0.30
CA VAL A 153 1.73 -6.67 1.27
C VAL A 153 2.91 -6.73 2.24
N LEU A 154 4.14 -6.86 1.73
CA LEU A 154 5.32 -7.14 2.54
C LEU A 154 5.70 -5.96 3.46
N THR A 155 5.52 -4.71 3.04
CA THR A 155 5.82 -3.55 3.88
C THR A 155 4.81 -3.34 5.02
N ARG A 156 3.66 -4.02 4.98
CA ARG A 156 2.61 -3.93 6.00
C ARG A 156 2.55 -5.12 6.96
N THR A 157 3.33 -6.17 6.75
CA THR A 157 3.32 -7.38 7.60
C THR A 157 3.64 -7.11 9.07
N GLN A 158 4.40 -6.06 9.36
CA GLN A 158 4.83 -5.72 10.72
C GLN A 158 3.82 -4.86 11.49
N LYS A 159 2.71 -4.45 10.86
CA LYS A 159 1.68 -3.63 11.49
C LYS A 159 0.34 -4.36 11.49
N PRO A 160 -0.39 -4.40 12.63
CA PRO A 160 -1.72 -4.94 12.62
C PRO A 160 -2.61 -4.10 11.70
N GLY A 161 -3.28 -4.74 10.75
CA GLY A 161 -4.10 -4.02 9.77
C GLY A 161 -4.70 -4.94 8.73
N ILE A 162 -5.51 -4.36 7.86
CA ILE A 162 -6.12 -5.06 6.71
C ILE A 162 -5.64 -4.36 5.44
N THR A 163 -5.05 -5.14 4.54
CA THR A 163 -4.66 -4.67 3.21
C THR A 163 -5.70 -5.18 2.21
N ILE A 164 -6.31 -4.27 1.49
CA ILE A 164 -7.28 -4.55 0.43
C ILE A 164 -6.66 -4.10 -0.89
N ILE A 165 -6.62 -4.97 -1.87
CA ILE A 165 -6.13 -4.67 -3.21
C ILE A 165 -7.29 -4.80 -4.17
N GLU A 166 -7.64 -3.73 -4.87
CA GLU A 166 -8.70 -3.76 -5.88
C GLU A 166 -8.14 -4.31 -7.19
N GLU A 167 -8.91 -5.20 -7.82
CA GLU A 167 -8.61 -5.83 -9.10
C GLU A 167 -7.18 -6.44 -9.15
N PRO A 168 -6.81 -7.31 -8.19
CA PRO A 168 -5.44 -7.85 -8.10
C PRO A 168 -5.02 -8.64 -9.36
N GLU A 169 -5.99 -9.13 -10.13
CA GLU A 169 -5.77 -9.84 -11.39
C GLU A 169 -5.49 -8.90 -12.58
N ARG A 170 -5.66 -7.60 -12.42
CA ARG A 170 -5.56 -6.65 -13.52
C ARG A 170 -4.14 -6.58 -14.10
N GLY A 171 -4.04 -6.92 -15.38
CA GLY A 171 -2.75 -6.89 -16.10
C GLY A 171 -1.81 -8.04 -15.79
N LEU A 172 -2.19 -8.96 -14.89
CA LEU A 172 -1.39 -10.14 -14.60
C LEU A 172 -1.71 -11.29 -15.57
N HIS A 173 -0.67 -12.00 -15.93
CA HIS A 173 -0.85 -13.25 -16.66
C HIS A 173 -1.53 -14.31 -15.75
N PRO A 174 -2.43 -15.18 -16.27
CA PRO A 174 -3.11 -16.19 -15.44
C PRO A 174 -2.19 -17.05 -14.57
N LYS A 175 -0.98 -17.35 -15.04
CA LYS A 175 0.03 -18.04 -14.22
C LYS A 175 0.48 -17.22 -13.00
N ALA A 176 0.67 -15.92 -13.17
CA ALA A 176 1.10 -15.05 -12.08
C ALA A 176 0.03 -14.90 -10.99
N ILE A 177 -1.26 -14.99 -11.36
CA ILE A 177 -2.37 -14.96 -10.39
C ILE A 177 -2.36 -16.22 -9.50
N GLY A 178 -1.90 -17.35 -10.02
CA GLY A 178 -1.81 -18.60 -9.24
C GLY A 178 -0.66 -18.61 -8.22
N GLU A 179 0.32 -17.71 -8.37
CA GLU A 179 1.50 -17.59 -7.51
C GLU A 179 1.36 -16.47 -6.45
N LEU A 180 0.42 -15.53 -6.64
CA LEU A 180 0.09 -14.47 -5.69
C LEU A 180 -0.94 -14.95 -4.65
#